data_8ba38e936929048ec94968aaf367c584
#
_entry.id   8ba38e936929048ec94968aaf367c584
#
_cell.length_a   1.000
_cell.length_b   1.000
_cell.length_c   1.000
_cell.angle_alpha   90.00
_cell.angle_beta   90.00
_cell.angle_gamma   90.00
#
_symmetry.space_group_name_H-M   'P 1'
#
loop_
_entity.id
_entity.type
_entity.pdbx_description
1 polymer ?
#
loop_
_entity_poly.entity_id
_entity_poly.type
_entity_poly.pdbx_seq_one_letter_code
_entity_poly.pdbx_strand_id
1 'polypeptide(L)'
;MGGIKVEKIKIKNLIFSYPNSKKTALNDINLTVNQGEFVTICGKSGCGKSTLLRHLKPILTPHGKTSGEIYFNGKSIYDLSDREQAENIGFVMQNPDNQIVTDKVWHELVFGLESLGINSAEIRAKAAEMASFFGIQNWFYENVANLSGGQKQILNLASVMIMNPTLLLLDEPASQLDPISAHDFFTMLERINAELGVTIILSEHNLSEVFPLSDKVVVM
;
A
#
# COMPACT_ATOMS: atom_id res chain seq x y z
N MET A 1 -29.62 2.56 7.12
CA MET A 1 -29.07 3.42 8.18
C MET A 1 -27.71 3.85 7.72
N GLY A 2 -27.53 5.11 7.29
CA GLY A 2 -26.23 5.63 6.87
C GLY A 2 -25.38 5.89 8.11
N GLY A 3 -24.44 4.99 8.39
CA GLY A 3 -23.43 5.20 9.43
C GLY A 3 -22.61 6.44 9.11
N ILE A 4 -22.11 7.14 10.12
CA ILE A 4 -21.19 8.27 9.96
C ILE A 4 -19.92 7.70 9.32
N LYS A 5 -19.65 8.06 8.06
CA LYS A 5 -18.41 7.70 7.38
C LYS A 5 -17.25 8.47 8.03
N VAL A 6 -16.29 7.76 8.60
CA VAL A 6 -15.11 8.35 9.23
C VAL A 6 -14.05 8.60 8.14
N GLU A 7 -13.60 9.84 8.00
CA GLU A 7 -12.55 10.20 7.04
C GLU A 7 -11.21 9.55 7.45
N LYS A 8 -10.65 8.73 6.55
CA LYS A 8 -9.34 8.10 6.70
C LYS A 8 -8.24 8.99 6.13
N ILE A 9 -8.43 9.42 4.89
CA ILE A 9 -7.56 10.38 4.19
C ILE A 9 -8.41 11.55 3.72
N LYS A 10 -7.88 12.75 3.90
CA LYS A 10 -8.42 13.98 3.32
C LYS A 10 -7.30 14.80 2.71
N ILE A 11 -7.40 15.05 1.41
CA ILE A 11 -6.48 15.89 0.64
C ILE A 11 -7.22 17.16 0.26
N LYS A 12 -6.57 18.33 0.47
CA LYS A 12 -7.09 19.63 0.10
C LYS A 12 -6.08 20.42 -0.71
N ASN A 13 -6.47 20.78 -1.93
CA ASN A 13 -5.74 21.65 -2.83
C ASN A 13 -4.25 21.25 -2.97
N LEU A 14 -3.96 19.93 -3.05
CA LEU A 14 -2.60 19.43 -3.15
C LEU A 14 -2.02 19.76 -4.54
N ILE A 15 -0.93 20.52 -4.52
CA ILE A 15 -0.15 20.87 -5.72
C ILE A 15 1.28 20.41 -5.49
N PHE A 16 1.87 19.74 -6.48
CA PHE A 16 3.28 19.32 -6.43
C PHE A 16 3.98 19.49 -7.77
N SER A 17 5.22 19.96 -7.72
CA SER A 17 6.12 20.06 -8.88
C SER A 17 7.51 19.54 -8.54
N TYR A 18 8.05 18.68 -9.41
CA TYR A 18 9.44 18.22 -9.31
C TYR A 18 10.42 19.38 -9.54
N PRO A 19 11.65 19.32 -8.96
CA PRO A 19 12.69 20.30 -9.24
C PRO A 19 12.96 20.37 -10.76
N ASN A 20 13.17 21.58 -11.26
CA ASN A 20 13.47 21.84 -12.67
C ASN A 20 12.38 21.41 -13.67
N SER A 21 11.21 20.97 -13.22
CA SER A 21 10.06 20.66 -14.08
C SER A 21 9.25 21.94 -14.35
N LYS A 22 8.92 22.17 -15.62
CA LYS A 22 7.96 23.21 -16.03
C LYS A 22 6.50 22.77 -15.85
N LYS A 23 6.28 21.48 -15.61
CA LYS A 23 4.94 20.91 -15.46
C LYS A 23 4.68 20.57 -13.99
N THR A 24 3.50 20.91 -13.51
CA THR A 24 2.97 20.47 -12.22
C THR A 24 2.59 19.00 -12.33
N ALA A 25 3.11 18.18 -11.41
CA ALA A 25 2.82 16.73 -11.38
C ALA A 25 1.48 16.43 -10.70
N LEU A 26 1.14 17.21 -9.68
CA LEU A 26 -0.19 17.20 -9.03
C LEU A 26 -0.74 18.61 -9.08
N ASN A 27 -1.95 18.80 -9.56
CA ASN A 27 -2.55 20.12 -9.74
C ASN A 27 -3.93 20.16 -9.08
N ASP A 28 -4.01 20.83 -7.94
CA ASP A 28 -5.23 21.05 -7.17
C ASP A 28 -6.01 19.76 -6.84
N ILE A 29 -5.30 18.73 -6.36
CA ILE A 29 -5.93 17.47 -6.00
C ILE A 29 -6.74 17.64 -4.72
N ASN A 30 -8.02 17.27 -4.81
CA ASN A 30 -8.96 17.23 -3.70
C ASN A 30 -9.57 15.84 -3.63
N LEU A 31 -9.35 15.11 -2.52
CA LEU A 31 -9.82 13.74 -2.36
C LEU A 31 -10.14 13.44 -0.89
N THR A 32 -11.27 12.82 -0.66
CA THR A 32 -11.62 12.23 0.64
C THR A 32 -11.79 10.72 0.45
N VAL A 33 -11.12 9.95 1.31
CA VAL A 33 -11.25 8.49 1.42
C VAL A 33 -11.72 8.17 2.82
N ASN A 34 -12.77 7.37 2.94
CA ASN A 34 -13.30 6.96 4.23
C ASN A 34 -12.66 5.65 4.70
N GLN A 35 -12.77 5.38 5.99
CA GLN A 35 -12.29 4.13 6.58
C GLN A 35 -12.97 2.92 5.92
N GLY A 36 -12.15 1.92 5.57
CA GLY A 36 -12.59 0.68 4.92
C GLY A 36 -12.93 0.83 3.43
N GLU A 37 -12.84 2.04 2.83
CA GLU A 37 -13.05 2.18 1.38
C GLU A 37 -11.90 1.54 0.58
N PHE A 38 -12.27 0.91 -0.53
CA PHE A 38 -11.35 0.45 -1.57
C PHE A 38 -11.37 1.47 -2.71
N VAL A 39 -10.26 2.21 -2.90
CA VAL A 39 -10.16 3.31 -3.87
C VAL A 39 -9.14 2.99 -4.94
N THR A 40 -9.55 3.04 -6.20
CA THR A 40 -8.68 2.87 -7.36
C THR A 40 -8.37 4.20 -8.02
N ILE A 41 -7.08 4.50 -8.22
CA ILE A 41 -6.59 5.65 -8.97
C ILE A 41 -6.18 5.17 -10.36
N CYS A 42 -6.79 5.70 -11.40
CA CYS A 42 -6.46 5.37 -12.78
C CYS A 42 -6.12 6.61 -13.61
N GLY A 43 -5.48 6.38 -14.74
CA GLY A 43 -5.07 7.45 -15.66
C GLY A 43 -3.85 7.06 -16.47
N LYS A 44 -3.49 7.91 -17.45
CA LYS A 44 -2.34 7.65 -18.33
C LYS A 44 -1.02 7.56 -17.54
N SER A 45 -0.05 6.83 -18.10
CA SER A 45 1.30 6.83 -17.53
C SER A 45 1.84 8.27 -17.44
N GLY A 46 2.47 8.60 -16.30
CA GLY A 46 3.02 9.92 -16.03
C GLY A 46 2.00 10.99 -15.60
N CYS A 47 0.71 10.65 -15.37
CA CYS A 47 -0.29 11.64 -14.90
C CYS A 47 -0.16 12.00 -13.40
N GLY A 48 0.70 11.31 -12.63
CA GLY A 48 0.95 11.65 -11.23
C GLY A 48 0.45 10.63 -10.20
N LYS A 49 -0.09 9.46 -10.59
CA LYS A 49 -0.61 8.42 -9.68
C LYS A 49 0.38 8.04 -8.58
N SER A 50 1.57 7.57 -8.96
CA SER A 50 2.64 7.20 -8.03
C SER A 50 3.10 8.39 -7.17
N THR A 51 3.10 9.60 -7.74
CA THR A 51 3.42 10.83 -7.01
C THR A 51 2.38 11.09 -5.93
N LEU A 52 1.09 10.94 -6.25
CA LEU A 52 0.00 11.09 -5.28
C LEU A 52 0.10 10.06 -4.16
N LEU A 53 0.27 8.77 -4.50
CA LEU A 53 0.43 7.71 -3.49
C LEU A 53 1.60 7.96 -2.55
N ARG A 54 2.75 8.40 -3.07
CA ARG A 54 3.93 8.71 -2.24
C ARG A 54 3.72 9.89 -1.30
N HIS A 55 2.87 10.86 -1.64
CA HIS A 55 2.50 11.94 -0.72
C HIS A 55 1.64 11.47 0.46
N LEU A 56 1.00 10.31 0.34
CA LEU A 56 0.24 9.69 1.44
C LEU A 56 1.11 8.89 2.42
N LYS A 57 2.42 8.81 2.19
CA LYS A 57 3.41 8.26 3.13
C LYS A 57 4.61 9.21 3.18
N PRO A 58 4.69 10.13 4.13
CA PRO A 58 5.65 11.24 4.15
C PRO A 58 7.11 10.86 3.91
N ILE A 59 7.56 9.71 4.45
CA ILE A 59 8.92 9.21 4.24
C ILE A 59 9.23 8.90 2.75
N LEU A 60 8.20 8.68 1.93
CA LEU A 60 8.33 8.42 0.49
C LEU A 60 8.05 9.65 -0.37
N THR A 61 7.71 10.79 0.24
CA THR A 61 7.38 12.01 -0.49
C THR A 61 8.57 12.45 -1.35
N PRO A 62 8.39 12.61 -2.67
CA PRO A 62 9.48 13.01 -3.54
C PRO A 62 9.92 14.46 -3.25
N HIS A 63 11.22 14.73 -3.46
CA HIS A 63 11.73 16.08 -3.33
C HIS A 63 11.12 17.02 -4.38
N GLY A 64 10.64 18.20 -3.95
CA GLY A 64 10.01 19.18 -4.83
C GLY A 64 9.28 20.28 -4.08
N LYS A 65 8.49 21.06 -4.82
CA LYS A 65 7.64 22.12 -4.23
C LYS A 65 6.24 21.55 -4.00
N THR A 66 5.82 21.48 -2.75
CA THR A 66 4.50 21.01 -2.34
C THR A 66 3.72 22.15 -1.71
N SER A 67 2.41 22.22 -1.99
CA SER A 67 1.44 23.05 -1.27
C SER A 67 0.12 22.31 -1.15
N GLY A 68 -0.75 22.77 -0.25
CA GLY A 68 -1.99 22.09 0.13
C GLY A 68 -1.83 21.28 1.42
N GLU A 69 -2.84 20.53 1.78
CA GLU A 69 -2.94 19.84 3.06
C GLU A 69 -3.34 18.38 2.86
N ILE A 70 -2.72 17.48 3.64
CA ILE A 70 -3.07 16.08 3.69
C ILE A 70 -3.29 15.68 5.15
N TYR A 71 -4.43 15.06 5.41
CA TYR A 71 -4.81 14.58 6.75
C TYR A 71 -4.98 13.06 6.73
N PHE A 72 -4.48 12.42 7.77
CA PHE A 72 -4.69 11.01 8.09
C PHE A 72 -5.41 10.92 9.44
N ASN A 73 -6.61 10.34 9.47
CA ASN A 73 -7.46 10.27 10.66
C ASN A 73 -7.65 11.66 11.33
N GLY A 74 -7.77 12.73 10.53
CA GLY A 74 -7.95 14.11 11.02
C GLY A 74 -6.69 14.83 11.51
N LYS A 75 -5.52 14.14 11.63
CA LYS A 75 -4.21 14.71 11.96
C LYS A 75 -3.45 15.02 10.68
N SER A 76 -2.67 16.10 10.62
CA SER A 76 -1.78 16.36 9.49
C SER A 76 -0.85 15.15 9.29
N ILE A 77 -0.75 14.67 8.06
CA ILE A 77 0.07 13.49 7.76
C ILE A 77 1.57 13.74 8.03
N TYR A 78 2.00 14.99 7.96
CA TYR A 78 3.38 15.42 8.22
C TYR A 78 3.71 15.49 9.72
N ASP A 79 2.70 15.44 10.61
CA ASP A 79 2.88 15.40 12.06
C ASP A 79 2.98 13.97 12.61
N LEU A 80 2.87 12.96 11.73
CA LEU A 80 3.07 11.57 12.10
C LEU A 80 4.56 11.27 12.29
N SER A 81 4.92 10.67 13.41
CA SER A 81 6.26 10.13 13.63
C SER A 81 6.56 8.99 12.64
N ASP A 82 7.84 8.69 12.42
CA ASP A 82 8.25 7.58 11.53
C ASP A 82 7.66 6.25 11.99
N ARG A 83 7.57 6.04 13.32
CA ARG A 83 6.93 4.86 13.89
C ARG A 83 5.43 4.81 13.59
N GLU A 84 4.69 5.91 13.78
CA GLU A 84 3.26 5.98 13.44
C GLU A 84 3.03 5.72 11.95
N GLN A 85 3.90 6.23 11.06
CA GLN A 85 3.83 5.96 9.63
C GLN A 85 4.11 4.50 9.31
N ALA A 86 5.10 3.88 9.95
CA ALA A 86 5.45 2.47 9.74
C ALA A 86 4.33 1.53 10.19
N GLU A 87 3.73 1.79 11.35
CA GLU A 87 2.66 0.97 11.92
C GLU A 87 1.30 1.15 11.23
N ASN A 88 0.97 2.34 10.73
CA ASN A 88 -0.39 2.65 10.25
C ASN A 88 -0.55 2.70 8.74
N ILE A 89 0.52 2.98 7.99
CA ILE A 89 0.47 3.18 6.54
C ILE A 89 1.39 2.17 5.86
N GLY A 90 0.80 1.12 5.29
CA GLY A 90 1.50 0.16 4.44
C GLY A 90 1.73 0.73 3.04
N PHE A 91 2.86 0.39 2.41
CA PHE A 91 3.12 0.74 1.02
C PHE A 91 3.70 -0.48 0.29
N VAL A 92 3.08 -0.85 -0.84
CA VAL A 92 3.54 -1.93 -1.73
C VAL A 92 3.97 -1.30 -3.04
N MET A 93 5.22 -1.55 -3.42
CA MET A 93 5.83 -1.02 -4.65
C MET A 93 5.44 -1.84 -5.86
N GLN A 94 5.56 -1.24 -7.03
CA GLN A 94 5.31 -1.86 -8.33
C GLN A 94 6.19 -3.10 -8.59
N ASN A 95 7.48 -3.01 -8.24
CA ASN A 95 8.43 -4.11 -8.38
C ASN A 95 8.80 -4.66 -7.00
N PRO A 96 8.44 -5.92 -6.68
CA PRO A 96 8.77 -6.55 -5.41
C PRO A 96 10.29 -6.64 -5.15
N ASP A 97 11.11 -6.84 -6.18
CA ASP A 97 12.56 -6.94 -6.02
C ASP A 97 13.21 -5.63 -5.52
N ASN A 98 12.52 -4.48 -5.64
CA ASN A 98 12.98 -3.21 -5.09
C ASN A 98 12.61 -3.01 -3.61
N GLN A 99 11.75 -3.86 -3.07
CA GLN A 99 11.23 -3.74 -1.70
C GLN A 99 11.77 -4.87 -0.80
N ILE A 100 11.91 -6.07 -1.32
CA ILE A 100 12.46 -7.24 -0.61
C ILE A 100 13.93 -7.00 -0.29
N VAL A 101 14.32 -7.15 0.98
CA VAL A 101 15.68 -6.86 1.47
C VAL A 101 16.40 -8.07 2.03
N THR A 102 15.69 -9.18 2.29
CA THR A 102 16.28 -10.40 2.86
C THR A 102 16.31 -11.55 1.86
N ASP A 103 17.08 -12.58 2.15
CA ASP A 103 17.24 -13.77 1.31
C ASP A 103 16.26 -14.90 1.63
N LYS A 104 15.58 -14.85 2.79
CA LYS A 104 14.64 -15.85 3.27
C LYS A 104 13.24 -15.30 3.42
N VAL A 105 12.24 -16.08 3.00
CA VAL A 105 10.82 -15.72 3.09
C VAL A 105 10.40 -15.38 4.52
N TRP A 106 10.69 -16.25 5.49
CA TRP A 106 10.31 -16.01 6.88
C TRP A 106 10.96 -14.74 7.45
N HIS A 107 12.20 -14.47 7.06
CA HIS A 107 12.93 -13.29 7.55
C HIS A 107 12.37 -12.01 6.93
N GLU A 108 12.08 -12.03 5.62
CA GLU A 108 11.40 -10.91 4.95
C GLU A 108 10.05 -10.60 5.59
N LEU A 109 9.27 -11.64 5.90
CA LEU A 109 7.97 -11.48 6.53
C LEU A 109 8.06 -10.75 7.88
N VAL A 110 9.06 -11.05 8.71
CA VAL A 110 9.16 -10.49 10.07
C VAL A 110 10.08 -9.28 10.20
N PHE A 111 10.81 -8.92 9.15
CA PHE A 111 11.84 -7.87 9.16
C PHE A 111 11.35 -6.54 9.75
N GLY A 112 10.14 -6.11 9.38
CA GLY A 112 9.54 -4.88 9.91
C GLY A 112 9.31 -4.93 11.42
N LEU A 113 8.83 -6.06 11.95
CA LEU A 113 8.60 -6.24 13.39
C LEU A 113 9.92 -6.27 14.18
N GLU A 114 10.95 -6.93 13.64
CA GLU A 114 12.29 -6.95 14.23
C GLU A 114 12.89 -5.54 14.28
N SER A 115 12.74 -4.77 13.21
CA SER A 115 13.20 -3.37 13.10
C SER A 115 12.53 -2.46 14.14
N LEU A 116 11.29 -2.75 14.54
CA LEU A 116 10.58 -2.01 15.61
C LEU A 116 10.89 -2.54 17.02
N GLY A 117 11.74 -3.58 17.15
CA GLY A 117 12.12 -4.14 18.44
C GLY A 117 11.00 -4.95 19.10
N ILE A 118 10.07 -5.52 18.34
CA ILE A 118 9.01 -6.39 18.85
C ILE A 118 9.65 -7.67 19.41
N ASN A 119 9.09 -8.21 20.49
CA ASN A 119 9.64 -9.41 21.13
C ASN A 119 9.43 -10.68 20.27
N SER A 120 10.36 -11.64 20.39
CA SER A 120 10.38 -12.84 19.56
C SER A 120 9.14 -13.74 19.69
N ALA A 121 8.45 -13.74 20.84
CA ALA A 121 7.23 -14.53 21.03
C ALA A 121 6.07 -13.95 20.22
N GLU A 122 5.92 -12.64 20.24
CA GLU A 122 4.91 -11.91 19.46
C GLU A 122 5.20 -12.01 17.95
N ILE A 123 6.47 -11.87 17.54
CA ILE A 123 6.89 -12.05 16.14
C ILE A 123 6.48 -13.43 15.63
N ARG A 124 6.77 -14.51 16.39
CA ARG A 124 6.39 -15.88 15.97
C ARG A 124 4.89 -16.05 15.83
N ALA A 125 4.09 -15.49 16.74
CA ALA A 125 2.65 -15.59 16.69
C ALA A 125 2.09 -14.86 15.44
N LYS A 126 2.51 -13.62 15.20
CA LYS A 126 2.11 -12.84 14.03
C LYS A 126 2.58 -13.47 12.71
N ALA A 127 3.81 -14.02 12.67
CA ALA A 127 4.31 -14.69 11.48
C ALA A 127 3.49 -15.94 11.14
N ALA A 128 3.10 -16.74 12.13
CA ALA A 128 2.26 -17.91 11.92
C ALA A 128 0.84 -17.53 11.41
N GLU A 129 0.25 -16.48 11.98
CA GLU A 129 -1.04 -15.94 11.56
C GLU A 129 -0.98 -15.44 10.11
N MET A 130 0.00 -14.60 9.78
CA MET A 130 0.17 -14.07 8.42
C MET A 130 0.51 -15.17 7.41
N ALA A 131 1.38 -16.13 7.78
CA ALA A 131 1.67 -17.26 6.91
C ALA A 131 0.41 -18.07 6.59
N SER A 132 -0.49 -18.24 7.55
CA SER A 132 -1.77 -18.91 7.34
C SER A 132 -2.74 -18.06 6.49
N PHE A 133 -2.86 -16.78 6.78
CA PHE A 133 -3.75 -15.88 6.05
C PHE A 133 -3.38 -15.76 4.56
N PHE A 134 -2.07 -15.63 4.26
CA PHE A 134 -1.56 -15.47 2.89
C PHE A 134 -1.28 -16.81 2.18
N GLY A 135 -1.44 -17.96 2.86
CA GLY A 135 -1.20 -19.28 2.26
C GLY A 135 0.27 -19.57 1.93
N ILE A 136 1.22 -18.95 2.67
CA ILE A 136 2.66 -19.04 2.38
C ILE A 136 3.37 -20.15 3.17
N GLN A 137 2.65 -21.03 3.91
CA GLN A 137 3.23 -22.04 4.79
C GLN A 137 4.17 -22.99 4.05
N ASN A 138 3.81 -23.41 2.83
CA ASN A 138 4.54 -24.40 2.06
C ASN A 138 5.93 -23.92 1.58
N TRP A 139 6.12 -22.60 1.50
CA TRP A 139 7.39 -21.98 1.06
C TRP A 139 7.95 -20.98 2.09
N PHE A 140 7.47 -21.08 3.34
CA PHE A 140 7.86 -20.19 4.44
C PHE A 140 9.38 -20.18 4.72
N TYR A 141 10.06 -21.31 4.54
CA TYR A 141 11.50 -21.44 4.77
C TYR A 141 12.35 -21.37 3.48
N GLU A 142 11.72 -21.11 2.34
CA GLU A 142 12.41 -21.04 1.05
C GLU A 142 13.29 -19.78 0.95
N ASN A 143 14.22 -19.82 -0.02
CA ASN A 143 14.91 -18.62 -0.46
C ASN A 143 13.99 -17.77 -1.32
N VAL A 144 14.02 -16.46 -1.15
CA VAL A 144 13.26 -15.49 -1.96
C VAL A 144 13.62 -15.62 -3.46
N ALA A 145 14.87 -15.95 -3.77
CA ALA A 145 15.33 -16.17 -5.14
C ALA A 145 14.60 -17.31 -5.86
N ASN A 146 14.03 -18.28 -5.13
CA ASN A 146 13.29 -19.43 -5.70
C ASN A 146 11.81 -19.10 -5.98
N LEU A 147 11.33 -17.93 -5.54
CA LEU A 147 9.93 -17.54 -5.68
C LEU A 147 9.61 -17.03 -7.10
N SER A 148 8.41 -17.34 -7.57
CA SER A 148 7.83 -16.69 -8.75
C SER A 148 7.54 -15.21 -8.49
N GLY A 149 7.32 -14.43 -9.55
CA GLY A 149 6.94 -13.02 -9.42
C GLY A 149 5.68 -12.81 -8.59
N GLY A 150 4.65 -13.64 -8.79
CA GLY A 150 3.43 -13.62 -8.00
C GLY A 150 3.67 -13.93 -6.52
N GLN A 151 4.48 -14.96 -6.22
CA GLN A 151 4.85 -15.29 -4.84
C GLN A 151 5.64 -14.17 -4.16
N LYS A 152 6.57 -13.51 -4.87
CA LYS A 152 7.29 -12.35 -4.34
C LYS A 152 6.34 -11.20 -4.02
N GLN A 153 5.34 -10.95 -4.86
CA GLN A 153 4.38 -9.89 -4.63
C GLN A 153 3.45 -10.20 -3.44
N ILE A 154 3.04 -11.46 -3.27
CA ILE A 154 2.31 -11.91 -2.08
C ILE A 154 3.17 -11.80 -0.82
N LEU A 155 4.46 -12.17 -0.88
CA LEU A 155 5.39 -12.00 0.23
C LEU A 155 5.52 -10.51 0.63
N ASN A 156 5.68 -9.64 -0.37
CA ASN A 156 5.73 -8.20 -0.18
C ASN A 156 4.49 -7.66 0.53
N LEU A 157 3.31 -8.08 0.06
CA LEU A 157 2.05 -7.71 0.69
C LEU A 157 1.97 -8.24 2.13
N ALA A 158 2.36 -9.49 2.37
CA ALA A 158 2.35 -10.11 3.69
C ALA A 158 3.32 -9.42 4.67
N SER A 159 4.53 -9.04 4.22
CA SER A 159 5.52 -8.31 5.04
C SER A 159 5.08 -6.90 5.43
N VAL A 160 4.24 -6.27 4.59
CA VAL A 160 3.59 -5.00 4.93
C VAL A 160 2.43 -5.22 5.90
N MET A 161 1.60 -6.25 5.64
CA MET A 161 0.39 -6.52 6.43
C MET A 161 0.67 -7.03 7.85
N ILE A 162 1.82 -7.66 8.11
CA ILE A 162 2.21 -8.13 9.45
C ILE A 162 2.35 -6.97 10.45
N MET A 163 2.59 -5.75 9.96
CA MET A 163 2.61 -4.51 10.74
C MET A 163 1.21 -4.06 11.18
N ASN A 164 0.16 -4.70 10.66
CA ASN A 164 -1.24 -4.40 10.92
C ASN A 164 -1.66 -2.98 10.53
N PRO A 165 -1.32 -2.49 9.32
CA PRO A 165 -1.62 -1.14 8.89
C PRO A 165 -3.13 -0.95 8.75
N THR A 166 -3.59 0.27 8.98
CA THR A 166 -5.00 0.67 8.81
C THR A 166 -5.27 1.33 7.45
N LEU A 167 -4.20 1.68 6.72
CA LEU A 167 -4.20 2.17 5.35
C LEU A 167 -3.14 1.43 4.55
N LEU A 168 -3.53 0.86 3.41
CA LEU A 168 -2.65 0.18 2.46
C LEU A 168 -2.61 0.96 1.15
N LEU A 169 -1.41 1.36 0.74
CA LEU A 169 -1.13 2.06 -0.51
C LEU A 169 -0.41 1.10 -1.46
N LEU A 170 -0.86 0.98 -2.70
CA LEU A 170 -0.25 0.08 -3.69
C LEU A 170 -0.02 0.82 -5.02
N ASP A 171 1.22 0.81 -5.49
CA ASP A 171 1.60 1.48 -6.72
C ASP A 171 1.75 0.46 -7.85
N GLU A 172 0.73 0.31 -8.70
CA GLU A 172 0.63 -0.62 -9.83
C GLU A 172 1.08 -2.06 -9.48
N PRO A 173 0.52 -2.68 -8.42
CA PRO A 173 1.07 -3.90 -7.81
C PRO A 173 0.99 -5.14 -8.72
N ALA A 174 0.08 -5.16 -9.70
CA ALA A 174 -0.11 -6.29 -10.59
C ALA A 174 0.55 -6.11 -11.97
N SER A 175 1.24 -4.99 -12.21
CA SER A 175 1.77 -4.65 -13.55
C SER A 175 2.81 -5.63 -14.10
N GLN A 176 3.45 -6.43 -13.26
CA GLN A 176 4.47 -7.43 -13.64
C GLN A 176 3.99 -8.88 -13.45
N LEU A 177 2.73 -9.07 -13.11
CA LEU A 177 2.15 -10.38 -12.86
C LEU A 177 1.49 -10.95 -14.13
N ASP A 178 1.56 -12.28 -14.28
CA ASP A 178 0.70 -12.97 -15.23
C ASP A 178 -0.79 -12.87 -14.79
N PRO A 179 -1.75 -13.11 -15.70
CA PRO A 179 -3.17 -12.90 -15.39
C PRO A 179 -3.70 -13.71 -14.21
N ILE A 180 -3.18 -14.93 -13.99
CA ILE A 180 -3.60 -15.79 -12.88
C ILE A 180 -3.08 -15.21 -11.57
N SER A 181 -1.78 -14.91 -11.51
CA SER A 181 -1.17 -14.29 -10.32
C SER A 181 -1.77 -12.91 -10.00
N ALA A 182 -2.16 -12.13 -11.01
CA ALA A 182 -2.84 -10.85 -10.81
C ALA A 182 -4.23 -11.04 -10.19
N HIS A 183 -5.01 -12.00 -10.69
CA HIS A 183 -6.32 -12.34 -10.13
C HIS A 183 -6.23 -12.79 -8.66
N ASP A 184 -5.28 -13.70 -8.35
CA ASP A 184 -5.04 -14.17 -6.98
C ASP A 184 -4.63 -13.01 -6.06
N PHE A 185 -3.80 -12.09 -6.55
CA PHE A 185 -3.39 -10.91 -5.80
C PHE A 185 -4.56 -9.97 -5.49
N PHE A 186 -5.43 -9.68 -6.46
CA PHE A 186 -6.61 -8.84 -6.22
C PHE A 186 -7.64 -9.52 -5.32
N THR A 187 -7.83 -10.83 -5.44
CA THR A 187 -8.66 -11.62 -4.50
C THR A 187 -8.12 -11.50 -3.06
N MET A 188 -6.80 -11.51 -2.88
CA MET A 188 -6.18 -11.30 -1.57
C MET A 188 -6.42 -9.88 -1.05
N LEU A 189 -6.36 -8.84 -1.90
CA LEU A 189 -6.70 -7.46 -1.50
C LEU A 189 -8.16 -7.31 -1.08
N GLU A 190 -9.08 -7.96 -1.81
CA GLU A 190 -10.49 -8.00 -1.43
C GLU A 190 -10.69 -8.61 -0.03
N ARG A 191 -10.03 -9.74 0.26
CA ARG A 191 -10.06 -10.36 1.59
C ARG A 191 -9.50 -9.43 2.68
N ILE A 192 -8.37 -8.78 2.44
CA ILE A 192 -7.78 -7.81 3.38
C ILE A 192 -8.77 -6.68 3.69
N ASN A 193 -9.41 -6.13 2.67
CA ASN A 193 -10.39 -5.07 2.85
C ASN A 193 -11.64 -5.55 3.60
N ALA A 194 -12.22 -6.67 3.17
CA ALA A 194 -13.49 -7.19 3.72
C ALA A 194 -13.34 -7.78 5.13
N GLU A 195 -12.28 -8.59 5.37
CA GLU A 195 -12.10 -9.32 6.63
C GLU A 195 -11.37 -8.49 7.70
N LEU A 196 -10.41 -7.65 7.29
CA LEU A 196 -9.60 -6.85 8.22
C LEU A 196 -10.01 -5.37 8.29
N GLY A 197 -10.91 -4.92 7.42
CA GLY A 197 -11.40 -3.54 7.40
C GLY A 197 -10.34 -2.50 6.99
N VAL A 198 -9.26 -2.93 6.35
CA VAL A 198 -8.16 -2.05 5.93
C VAL A 198 -8.62 -1.16 4.79
N THR A 199 -8.36 0.15 4.89
CA THR A 199 -8.59 1.09 3.79
C THR A 199 -7.53 0.87 2.72
N ILE A 200 -7.94 0.72 1.46
CA ILE A 200 -7.03 0.47 0.35
C ILE A 200 -7.08 1.62 -0.65
N ILE A 201 -5.91 2.12 -1.05
CA ILE A 201 -5.77 3.05 -2.17
C ILE A 201 -4.71 2.48 -3.10
N LEU A 202 -5.10 2.13 -4.31
CA LEU A 202 -4.16 1.59 -5.29
C LEU A 202 -4.20 2.37 -6.61
N SER A 203 -3.07 2.39 -7.31
CA SER A 203 -3.01 2.83 -8.71
C SER A 203 -3.01 1.63 -9.63
N GLU A 204 -3.77 1.67 -10.71
CA GLU A 204 -3.78 0.64 -11.74
C GLU A 204 -4.09 1.21 -13.13
N HIS A 205 -3.57 0.51 -14.15
CA HIS A 205 -3.86 0.77 -15.56
C HIS A 205 -4.95 -0.14 -16.10
N ASN A 206 -4.90 -1.42 -15.75
CA ASN A 206 -5.91 -2.39 -16.14
C ASN A 206 -7.03 -2.44 -15.09
N LEU A 207 -8.19 -1.90 -15.44
CA LEU A 207 -9.30 -1.77 -14.51
C LEU A 207 -10.22 -3.01 -14.45
N SER A 208 -10.05 -3.99 -15.33
CA SER A 208 -10.97 -5.14 -15.44
C SER A 208 -11.10 -5.93 -14.15
N GLU A 209 -9.99 -6.15 -13.44
CA GLU A 209 -9.94 -6.91 -12.19
C GLU A 209 -10.29 -6.05 -10.97
N VAL A 210 -9.89 -4.79 -10.98
CA VAL A 210 -9.93 -3.92 -9.78
C VAL A 210 -11.20 -3.08 -9.70
N PHE A 211 -11.85 -2.82 -10.84
CA PHE A 211 -13.07 -2.00 -10.89
C PHE A 211 -14.23 -2.62 -10.08
N PRO A 212 -14.50 -3.94 -10.15
CA PRO A 212 -15.55 -4.57 -9.34
C PRO A 212 -15.31 -4.46 -7.83
N LEU A 213 -14.06 -4.34 -7.39
CA LEU A 213 -13.66 -4.24 -5.98
C LEU A 213 -13.73 -2.80 -5.45
N SER A 214 -13.85 -1.81 -6.36
CA SER A 214 -13.67 -0.39 -6.01
C SER A 214 -14.95 0.25 -5.53
N ASP A 215 -14.96 0.80 -4.31
CA ASP A 215 -16.02 1.71 -3.83
C ASP A 215 -15.94 3.07 -4.52
N LYS A 216 -14.74 3.46 -4.94
CA LYS A 216 -14.46 4.75 -5.60
C LYS A 216 -13.36 4.62 -6.63
N VAL A 217 -13.56 5.25 -7.78
CA VAL A 217 -12.54 5.38 -8.83
C VAL A 217 -12.18 6.85 -9.02
N VAL A 218 -10.88 7.15 -8.95
CA VAL A 218 -10.31 8.49 -9.17
C VAL A 218 -9.58 8.50 -10.50
N VAL A 219 -9.99 9.37 -11.40
CA VAL A 219 -9.36 9.52 -12.73
C VAL A 219 -8.45 10.75 -12.70
N MET A 220 -7.16 10.56 -13.07
CA MET A 220 -6.14 11.61 -13.11
C MET A 220 -5.71 11.95 -14.55
#